data_d100bea03d98380778181820565a5652
#
_entry.id   d100bea03d98380778181820565a5652
#
_cell.length_a   1.000
_cell.length_b   1.000
_cell.length_c   1.000
_cell.angle_alpha   90.00
_cell.angle_beta   90.00
_cell.angle_gamma   90.00
#
_symmetry.space_group_name_H-M   'P 1'
#
loop_
_entity.id
_entity.type
_entity.pdbx_description
1 polymer ?
#
loop_
_entity_poly.entity_id
_entity_poly.type
_entity_poly.pdbx_seq_one_letter_code
_entity_poly.pdbx_strand_id
1 'polypeptide(L)'
;MSKTGKTARNILFIMHDQLRFDYLSCAGHPHLHTPNFDRVASMGVRFTNAYAQSPVCGASRMSFYTGRYVSSHGAQWNGFPIRVGEQTLGDHLRRLGMSCWLIGKTHMKADAEGMARLGISPDSVIGARQAECGFDAWIRDDGLWGEGPDGYYDERPSPYNEYLRSRGYSGTNPWADYANAGTDADEIASGWMLANSAKPANIREEDSETPWLTREAIRFIDQATDPWCTHLSYIKPHWPYIVPAPYHAMYGPNHVPAPRRHDIERDNPHPVYGAYMENRIAAAFQKDEARQKAVRAYMGLIKQCDDQLGKLLDHLEATGRMESTMIVLTSDHGDYLGDHWLGEKDLFHEPSVKIPLIVYDPRPDADDTRGQTCDALVESIDVAATFVE
;
A
#
# COMPACT_ATOMS: atom_id res chain seq x y z
N MET A 1 -41.34 4.94 14.25
CA MET A 1 -40.10 5.43 14.89
C MET A 1 -38.98 5.24 13.87
N SER A 2 -38.50 6.33 13.29
CA SER A 2 -37.39 6.31 12.31
C SER A 2 -36.17 5.72 13.02
N LYS A 3 -35.68 4.57 12.57
CA LYS A 3 -34.33 4.13 12.89
C LYS A 3 -33.41 5.23 12.36
N THR A 4 -32.80 6.02 13.22
CA THR A 4 -31.67 6.87 12.87
C THR A 4 -30.53 5.94 12.47
N GLY A 5 -30.55 5.48 11.21
CA GLY A 5 -29.61 4.53 10.69
C GLY A 5 -28.24 5.20 10.61
N LYS A 6 -27.21 4.49 11.02
CA LYS A 6 -25.82 4.77 10.64
C LYS A 6 -25.80 4.92 9.11
N THR A 7 -25.20 5.97 8.60
CA THR A 7 -25.07 6.20 7.17
C THR A 7 -23.59 6.27 6.86
N ALA A 8 -23.11 5.49 5.89
CA ALA A 8 -21.78 5.68 5.36
C ALA A 8 -21.72 7.05 4.68
N ARG A 9 -21.07 8.01 5.31
CA ARG A 9 -20.87 9.36 4.78
C ARG A 9 -19.45 9.55 4.28
N ASN A 10 -18.52 8.78 4.84
CA ASN A 10 -17.10 8.90 4.58
C ASN A 10 -16.54 7.55 4.13
N ILE A 11 -15.46 7.60 3.37
CA ILE A 11 -14.74 6.42 2.91
C ILE A 11 -13.27 6.58 3.31
N LEU A 12 -12.77 5.64 4.10
CA LEU A 12 -11.35 5.47 4.39
C LEU A 12 -10.81 4.29 3.58
N PHE A 13 -10.19 4.59 2.46
CA PHE A 13 -9.59 3.61 1.56
C PHE A 13 -8.12 3.43 1.92
N ILE A 14 -7.80 2.33 2.63
CA ILE A 14 -6.45 2.01 3.09
C ILE A 14 -5.82 0.99 2.15
N MET A 15 -4.68 1.32 1.59
CA MET A 15 -3.89 0.43 0.75
C MET A 15 -2.48 0.29 1.31
N HIS A 16 -2.01 -0.94 1.44
CA HIS A 16 -0.62 -1.26 1.76
C HIS A 16 0.09 -1.76 0.51
N ASP A 17 1.22 -1.15 0.15
CA ASP A 17 1.98 -1.59 -1.03
C ASP A 17 2.65 -2.93 -0.75
N GLN A 18 2.43 -3.90 -1.65
CA GLN A 18 3.10 -5.20 -1.64
C GLN A 18 2.75 -6.11 -0.45
N LEU A 19 1.55 -5.94 0.16
CA LEU A 19 1.11 -6.79 1.28
C LEU A 19 0.49 -8.09 0.76
N ARG A 20 1.10 -9.23 1.11
CA ARG A 20 0.60 -10.56 0.77
C ARG A 20 -0.72 -10.87 1.50
N PHE A 21 -1.62 -11.54 0.79
CA PHE A 21 -2.94 -11.95 1.29
C PHE A 21 -2.87 -12.90 2.51
N ASP A 22 -1.81 -13.72 2.62
CA ASP A 22 -1.62 -14.75 3.65
C ASP A 22 -0.70 -14.32 4.81
N TYR A 23 -0.27 -13.04 4.84
CA TYR A 23 0.56 -12.49 5.92
C TYR A 23 -0.25 -11.64 6.91
N LEU A 24 -1.43 -12.12 7.28
CA LEU A 24 -2.30 -11.54 8.32
C LEU A 24 -2.79 -12.66 9.25
N SER A 25 -2.97 -12.39 10.55
CA SER A 25 -3.47 -13.39 11.49
C SER A 25 -4.89 -13.83 11.15
N CYS A 26 -5.78 -12.94 10.71
CA CYS A 26 -7.11 -13.31 10.23
C CYS A 26 -7.10 -14.18 8.95
N ALA A 27 -5.99 -14.17 8.21
CA ALA A 27 -5.78 -15.06 7.07
C ALA A 27 -5.08 -16.39 7.44
N GLY A 28 -4.78 -16.60 8.73
CA GLY A 28 -4.21 -17.84 9.25
C GLY A 28 -2.68 -17.89 9.25
N HIS A 29 -1.97 -16.75 9.19
CA HIS A 29 -0.51 -16.76 9.32
C HIS A 29 -0.11 -17.30 10.71
N PRO A 30 0.79 -18.32 10.79
CA PRO A 30 1.01 -19.05 12.04
C PRO A 30 1.76 -18.26 13.12
N HIS A 31 2.51 -17.24 12.75
CA HIS A 31 3.42 -16.54 13.65
C HIS A 31 3.27 -15.03 13.68
N LEU A 32 2.57 -14.46 12.71
CA LEU A 32 2.36 -13.02 12.62
C LEU A 32 1.04 -12.66 13.30
N HIS A 33 1.11 -11.78 14.30
CA HIS A 33 -0.05 -11.28 15.04
C HIS A 33 -0.40 -9.87 14.59
N THR A 34 -1.54 -9.74 13.93
CA THR A 34 -2.05 -8.48 13.39
C THR A 34 -3.46 -8.20 13.96
N PRO A 35 -3.58 -7.92 15.28
CA PRO A 35 -4.86 -7.81 15.96
C PRO A 35 -5.72 -6.65 15.44
N ASN A 36 -5.14 -5.62 14.84
CA ASN A 36 -5.89 -4.49 14.32
C ASN A 36 -6.47 -4.76 12.93
N PHE A 37 -5.76 -5.52 12.09
CA PHE A 37 -6.36 -6.09 10.87
C PHE A 37 -7.49 -7.07 11.24
N ASP A 38 -7.28 -7.90 12.26
CA ASP A 38 -8.31 -8.83 12.76
C ASP A 38 -9.52 -8.07 13.30
N ARG A 39 -9.31 -6.91 13.94
CA ARG A 39 -10.39 -6.02 14.41
C ARG A 39 -11.25 -5.53 13.25
N VAL A 40 -10.66 -5.05 12.16
CA VAL A 40 -11.42 -4.66 10.96
C VAL A 40 -12.15 -5.85 10.36
N ALA A 41 -11.50 -7.01 10.27
CA ALA A 41 -12.12 -8.25 9.78
C ALA A 41 -13.31 -8.70 10.65
N SER A 42 -13.22 -8.55 11.96
CA SER A 42 -14.32 -8.91 12.89
C SER A 42 -15.51 -7.95 12.81
N MET A 43 -15.27 -6.69 12.44
CA MET A 43 -16.32 -5.67 12.26
C MET A 43 -16.93 -5.68 10.86
N GLY A 44 -16.23 -6.26 9.87
CA GLY A 44 -16.60 -6.25 8.47
C GLY A 44 -16.63 -7.64 7.84
N VAL A 45 -16.37 -7.69 6.54
CA VAL A 45 -16.25 -8.90 5.73
C VAL A 45 -14.83 -9.01 5.20
N ARG A 46 -14.22 -10.19 5.35
CA ARG A 46 -12.94 -10.53 4.74
C ARG A 46 -13.16 -11.39 3.51
N PHE A 47 -12.71 -10.92 2.35
CA PHE A 47 -12.75 -11.68 1.10
C PHE A 47 -11.52 -12.58 1.02
N THR A 48 -11.73 -13.87 0.73
CA THR A 48 -10.64 -14.86 0.66
C THR A 48 -10.08 -15.01 -0.74
N ASN A 49 -10.79 -14.53 -1.77
CA ASN A 49 -10.43 -14.63 -3.19
C ASN A 49 -10.51 -13.28 -3.88
N ALA A 50 -9.73 -12.32 -3.41
CA ALA A 50 -9.58 -11.01 -4.04
C ALA A 50 -8.29 -10.95 -4.87
N TYR A 51 -8.38 -10.43 -6.09
CA TYR A 51 -7.28 -10.43 -7.06
C TYR A 51 -7.03 -9.05 -7.66
N ALA A 52 -5.75 -8.69 -7.72
CA ALA A 52 -5.28 -7.50 -8.45
C ALA A 52 -5.25 -7.77 -9.97
N GLN A 53 -5.47 -6.74 -10.76
CA GLN A 53 -5.49 -6.83 -12.23
C GLN A 53 -4.07 -6.87 -12.84
N SER A 54 -3.06 -6.59 -12.03
CA SER A 54 -1.66 -6.64 -12.39
C SER A 54 -0.79 -6.89 -11.15
N PRO A 55 0.32 -7.63 -11.29
CA PRO A 55 1.30 -7.77 -10.22
C PRO A 55 2.25 -6.57 -10.09
N VAL A 56 2.02 -5.48 -10.80
CA VAL A 56 2.88 -4.28 -10.85
C VAL A 56 2.14 -3.08 -10.30
N CYS A 57 2.75 -2.35 -9.35
CA CYS A 57 2.11 -1.26 -8.60
C CYS A 57 1.36 -0.27 -9.48
N GLY A 58 2.01 0.36 -10.47
CA GLY A 58 1.38 1.38 -11.31
C GLY A 58 0.21 0.85 -12.11
N ALA A 59 0.35 -0.33 -12.73
CA ALA A 59 -0.71 -0.96 -13.52
C ALA A 59 -1.89 -1.41 -12.62
N SER A 60 -1.61 -2.04 -11.47
CA SER A 60 -2.62 -2.44 -10.51
C SER A 60 -3.38 -1.24 -9.96
N ARG A 61 -2.66 -0.20 -9.50
CA ARG A 61 -3.25 1.01 -8.95
C ARG A 61 -4.11 1.75 -9.99
N MET A 62 -3.66 1.79 -11.26
CA MET A 62 -4.48 2.35 -12.35
C MET A 62 -5.82 1.60 -12.47
N SER A 63 -5.82 0.26 -12.32
CA SER A 63 -7.05 -0.53 -12.32
C SER A 63 -7.97 -0.19 -11.14
N PHE A 64 -7.43 -0.05 -9.92
CA PHE A 64 -8.21 0.41 -8.76
C PHE A 64 -8.84 1.78 -8.99
N TYR A 65 -8.05 2.72 -9.51
CA TYR A 65 -8.52 4.11 -9.64
C TYR A 65 -9.46 4.34 -10.82
N THR A 66 -9.41 3.51 -11.86
CA THR A 66 -10.28 3.64 -13.04
C THR A 66 -11.45 2.66 -13.01
N GLY A 67 -11.43 1.61 -12.16
CA GLY A 67 -12.40 0.51 -12.22
C GLY A 67 -12.30 -0.28 -13.53
N ARG A 68 -11.12 -0.34 -14.20
CA ARG A 68 -10.94 -0.91 -15.53
C ARG A 68 -9.79 -1.88 -15.60
N TYR A 69 -9.88 -2.81 -16.51
CA TYR A 69 -8.79 -3.75 -16.81
C TYR A 69 -7.58 -3.04 -17.46
N VAL A 70 -6.39 -3.61 -17.28
CA VAL A 70 -5.13 -3.15 -17.89
C VAL A 70 -5.27 -2.99 -19.41
N SER A 71 -5.95 -3.91 -20.08
CA SER A 71 -6.23 -3.83 -21.52
C SER A 71 -7.06 -2.62 -21.93
N SER A 72 -7.85 -2.05 -21.00
CA SER A 72 -8.72 -0.91 -21.26
C SER A 72 -8.04 0.43 -20.96
N HIS A 73 -7.33 0.56 -19.82
CA HIS A 73 -6.63 1.82 -19.49
C HIS A 73 -5.22 1.89 -20.08
N GLY A 74 -4.63 0.75 -20.50
CA GLY A 74 -3.38 0.68 -21.25
C GLY A 74 -2.09 0.83 -20.44
N ALA A 75 -2.15 1.03 -19.12
CA ALA A 75 -0.97 1.10 -18.25
C ALA A 75 -0.47 -0.31 -17.95
N GLN A 76 0.52 -0.78 -18.70
CA GLN A 76 1.03 -2.14 -18.61
C GLN A 76 2.16 -2.29 -17.58
N TRP A 77 2.75 -1.19 -17.12
CA TRP A 77 3.90 -1.15 -16.21
C TRP A 77 3.89 0.13 -15.37
N ASN A 78 4.89 0.30 -14.52
CA ASN A 78 5.14 1.56 -13.82
C ASN A 78 5.50 2.69 -14.79
N GLY A 79 5.15 3.93 -14.45
CA GLY A 79 5.49 5.11 -15.24
C GLY A 79 4.62 5.37 -16.48
N PHE A 80 3.59 4.56 -16.73
CA PHE A 80 2.56 4.90 -17.71
C PHE A 80 1.73 6.07 -17.19
N PRO A 81 1.57 7.14 -17.99
CA PRO A 81 0.81 8.30 -17.55
C PRO A 81 -0.70 8.00 -17.55
N ILE A 82 -1.39 8.58 -16.58
CA ILE A 82 -2.84 8.65 -16.62
C ILE A 82 -3.26 9.69 -17.66
N ARG A 83 -3.96 9.25 -18.69
CA ARG A 83 -4.32 10.12 -19.82
C ARG A 83 -5.25 11.24 -19.37
N VAL A 84 -5.02 12.45 -19.87
CA VAL A 84 -5.93 13.57 -19.62
C VAL A 84 -7.32 13.22 -20.13
N GLY A 85 -8.32 13.39 -19.28
CA GLY A 85 -9.72 13.03 -19.57
C GLY A 85 -10.11 11.62 -19.16
N GLU A 86 -9.18 10.76 -18.70
CA GLU A 86 -9.52 9.51 -18.04
C GLU A 86 -10.33 9.81 -16.76
N GLN A 87 -11.48 9.18 -16.62
CA GLN A 87 -12.32 9.34 -15.44
C GLN A 87 -11.86 8.37 -14.35
N THR A 88 -11.59 8.91 -13.19
CA THR A 88 -11.03 8.14 -12.08
C THR A 88 -11.94 8.16 -10.86
N LEU A 89 -11.59 7.35 -9.88
CA LEU A 89 -12.34 7.21 -8.64
C LEU A 89 -12.63 8.57 -7.98
N GLY A 90 -11.61 9.44 -7.85
CA GLY A 90 -11.81 10.76 -7.28
C GLY A 90 -12.77 11.63 -8.08
N ASP A 91 -12.77 11.52 -9.44
CA ASP A 91 -13.71 12.26 -10.29
C ASP A 91 -15.16 11.78 -10.10
N HIS A 92 -15.35 10.46 -10.01
CA HIS A 92 -16.67 9.88 -9.79
C HIS A 92 -17.25 10.29 -8.43
N LEU A 93 -16.45 10.14 -7.36
CA LEU A 93 -16.88 10.49 -6.02
C LEU A 93 -17.16 11.99 -5.84
N ARG A 94 -16.38 12.86 -6.50
CA ARG A 94 -16.68 14.32 -6.51
C ARG A 94 -18.02 14.64 -7.13
N ARG A 95 -18.44 13.92 -8.19
CA ARG A 95 -19.78 14.09 -8.78
C ARG A 95 -20.89 13.70 -7.82
N LEU A 96 -20.62 12.82 -6.87
CA LEU A 96 -21.51 12.45 -5.76
C LEU A 96 -21.43 13.41 -4.58
N GLY A 97 -20.65 14.49 -4.68
CA GLY A 97 -20.53 15.54 -3.66
C GLY A 97 -19.50 15.26 -2.57
N MET A 98 -18.65 14.23 -2.72
CA MET A 98 -17.58 13.93 -1.77
C MET A 98 -16.31 14.74 -2.07
N SER A 99 -15.65 15.23 -1.02
CA SER A 99 -14.26 15.68 -1.15
C SER A 99 -13.32 14.46 -1.18
N CYS A 100 -12.33 14.47 -2.09
CA CYS A 100 -11.46 13.31 -2.31
C CYS A 100 -10.01 13.68 -2.06
N TRP A 101 -9.35 12.98 -1.15
CA TRP A 101 -8.03 13.33 -0.66
C TRP A 101 -7.05 12.14 -0.71
N LEU A 102 -5.79 12.46 -1.00
CA LEU A 102 -4.68 11.51 -1.00
C LEU A 102 -3.76 11.75 0.19
N ILE A 103 -3.43 10.67 0.89
CA ILE A 103 -2.37 10.63 1.90
C ILE A 103 -1.45 9.46 1.57
N GLY A 104 -0.27 9.73 1.06
CA GLY A 104 0.71 8.72 0.68
C GLY A 104 0.83 8.50 -0.84
N LYS A 105 0.86 7.24 -1.27
CA LYS A 105 1.30 6.82 -2.61
C LYS A 105 0.15 6.62 -3.60
N THR A 106 0.23 7.21 -4.78
CA THR A 106 -0.56 6.79 -5.95
C THR A 106 0.25 6.00 -6.97
N HIS A 107 1.53 6.24 -7.07
CA HIS A 107 2.44 5.72 -8.12
C HIS A 107 1.99 6.12 -9.53
N MET A 108 1.21 7.18 -9.64
CA MET A 108 0.75 7.67 -10.94
C MET A 108 1.70 8.70 -11.51
N LYS A 109 1.73 8.76 -12.83
CA LYS A 109 2.49 9.75 -13.58
C LYS A 109 1.52 10.63 -14.35
N ALA A 110 1.79 11.94 -14.36
CA ALA A 110 1.02 12.89 -15.15
C ALA A 110 1.21 12.68 -16.66
N ASP A 111 0.16 12.87 -17.44
CA ASP A 111 0.23 13.00 -18.90
C ASP A 111 0.69 14.42 -19.26
N ALA A 112 1.98 14.68 -19.10
CA ALA A 112 2.56 16.00 -19.33
C ALA A 112 2.35 16.51 -20.78
N GLU A 113 2.41 15.61 -21.77
CA GLU A 113 2.16 15.95 -23.17
C GLU A 113 0.70 16.30 -23.42
N GLY A 114 -0.23 15.51 -22.87
CA GLY A 114 -1.67 15.78 -22.95
C GLY A 114 -2.04 17.08 -22.26
N MET A 115 -1.50 17.34 -21.08
CA MET A 115 -1.69 18.59 -20.35
C MET A 115 -1.17 19.79 -21.14
N ALA A 116 0.06 19.72 -21.65
CA ALA A 116 0.66 20.80 -22.45
C ALA A 116 -0.16 21.10 -23.71
N ARG A 117 -0.63 20.07 -24.41
CA ARG A 117 -1.46 20.21 -25.61
C ARG A 117 -2.80 20.92 -25.32
N LEU A 118 -3.34 20.73 -24.11
CA LEU A 118 -4.62 21.32 -23.69
C LEU A 118 -4.45 22.60 -22.87
N GLY A 119 -3.21 23.08 -22.68
CA GLY A 119 -2.93 24.29 -21.89
C GLY A 119 -3.24 24.11 -20.40
N ILE A 120 -3.19 22.89 -19.89
CA ILE A 120 -3.39 22.58 -18.46
C ILE A 120 -2.04 22.69 -17.74
N SER A 121 -1.93 23.61 -16.79
CA SER A 121 -0.76 23.68 -15.92
C SER A 121 -0.76 22.51 -14.92
N PRO A 122 0.36 21.80 -14.73
CA PRO A 122 0.49 20.78 -13.69
C PRO A 122 0.19 21.30 -12.28
N ASP A 123 0.50 22.56 -12.01
CA ASP A 123 0.27 23.21 -10.71
C ASP A 123 -1.17 23.73 -10.54
N SER A 124 -1.98 23.64 -11.57
CA SER A 124 -3.41 23.96 -11.44
C SER A 124 -4.15 22.86 -10.67
N VAL A 125 -5.28 23.21 -10.06
CA VAL A 125 -6.15 22.23 -9.37
C VAL A 125 -6.54 21.08 -10.31
N ILE A 126 -6.83 21.38 -11.58
CA ILE A 126 -7.18 20.36 -12.57
C ILE A 126 -5.97 19.49 -12.90
N GLY A 127 -4.80 20.08 -13.10
CA GLY A 127 -3.57 19.35 -13.41
C GLY A 127 -3.14 18.44 -12.27
N ALA A 128 -3.15 18.94 -11.04
CA ALA A 128 -2.82 18.16 -9.85
C ALA A 128 -3.79 16.98 -9.67
N ARG A 129 -5.11 17.21 -9.78
CA ARG A 129 -6.11 16.13 -9.69
C ARG A 129 -5.98 15.12 -10.81
N GLN A 130 -5.68 15.56 -12.03
CA GLN A 130 -5.43 14.67 -13.15
C GLN A 130 -4.24 13.74 -12.89
N ALA A 131 -3.18 14.26 -12.29
CA ALA A 131 -2.00 13.49 -11.94
C ALA A 131 -2.26 12.49 -10.80
N GLU A 132 -3.21 12.79 -9.90
CA GLU A 132 -3.50 12.02 -8.70
C GLU A 132 -4.87 11.33 -8.73
N CYS A 133 -5.32 10.90 -9.88
CA CYS A 133 -6.57 10.13 -10.04
C CYS A 133 -7.81 10.80 -9.43
N GLY A 134 -7.92 12.11 -9.60
CA GLY A 134 -9.03 12.90 -9.08
C GLY A 134 -8.91 13.26 -7.60
N PHE A 135 -7.88 12.84 -6.90
CA PHE A 135 -7.65 13.21 -5.50
C PHE A 135 -6.93 14.57 -5.38
N ASP A 136 -7.26 15.31 -4.34
CA ASP A 136 -6.42 16.42 -3.87
C ASP A 136 -5.34 15.85 -2.95
N ALA A 137 -4.09 16.21 -3.15
CA ALA A 137 -3.01 15.74 -2.30
C ALA A 137 -3.02 16.49 -0.95
N TRP A 138 -3.41 15.81 0.13
CA TRP A 138 -3.09 16.26 1.48
C TRP A 138 -1.59 16.11 1.72
N ILE A 139 -1.08 14.90 1.48
CA ILE A 139 0.34 14.56 1.42
C ILE A 139 0.51 13.53 0.32
N ARG A 140 1.42 13.78 -0.62
CA ARG A 140 1.89 12.78 -1.55
C ARG A 140 3.25 12.26 -1.11
N ASP A 141 3.39 10.94 -1.08
CA ASP A 141 4.64 10.24 -0.76
C ASP A 141 4.72 8.92 -1.53
N ASP A 142 5.46 8.89 -2.61
CA ASP A 142 5.69 7.68 -3.42
C ASP A 142 6.96 6.92 -3.01
N GLY A 143 7.80 7.49 -2.18
CA GLY A 143 8.91 6.84 -1.46
C GLY A 143 10.15 6.46 -2.27
N LEU A 144 10.04 6.13 -3.53
CA LEU A 144 11.12 5.48 -4.29
C LEU A 144 12.28 6.40 -4.68
N TRP A 145 12.02 7.69 -4.83
CA TRP A 145 12.98 8.67 -5.32
C TRP A 145 12.94 9.86 -4.37
N GLY A 146 14.02 10.19 -3.77
CA GLY A 146 14.07 11.19 -2.71
C GLY A 146 13.40 12.50 -3.05
N GLU A 147 14.01 13.26 -3.89
CA GLU A 147 13.52 14.56 -4.36
C GLU A 147 13.72 14.68 -5.86
N GLY A 148 12.89 15.48 -6.50
CA GLY A 148 12.99 15.78 -7.92
C GLY A 148 11.86 15.17 -8.75
N PRO A 149 11.92 15.39 -10.07
CA PRO A 149 10.80 15.18 -10.98
C PRO A 149 10.55 13.71 -11.33
N ASP A 150 11.45 12.79 -11.00
CA ASP A 150 11.34 11.40 -11.41
C ASP A 150 10.15 10.72 -10.71
N GLY A 151 9.11 10.47 -11.47
CA GLY A 151 7.87 9.90 -10.99
C GLY A 151 6.83 10.91 -10.48
N TYR A 152 7.20 12.16 -10.29
CA TYR A 152 6.30 13.24 -9.87
C TYR A 152 5.84 14.10 -11.06
N TYR A 153 4.74 14.79 -10.85
CA TYR A 153 4.23 15.76 -11.83
C TYR A 153 4.82 17.16 -11.65
N ASP A 154 5.53 17.41 -10.55
CA ASP A 154 6.22 18.66 -10.26
C ASP A 154 7.60 18.44 -9.61
N GLU A 155 8.35 19.52 -9.40
CA GLU A 155 9.71 19.51 -8.84
C GLU A 155 9.75 19.82 -7.33
N ARG A 156 8.61 19.77 -6.64
CA ARG A 156 8.57 20.08 -5.21
C ARG A 156 9.37 19.05 -4.40
N PRO A 157 10.00 19.49 -3.29
CA PRO A 157 10.68 18.59 -2.38
C PRO A 157 9.72 17.52 -1.82
N SER A 158 10.24 16.34 -1.51
CA SER A 158 9.48 15.30 -0.85
C SER A 158 9.01 15.76 0.53
N PRO A 159 7.68 15.76 0.81
CA PRO A 159 7.17 16.17 2.13
C PRO A 159 7.74 15.33 3.27
N TYR A 160 8.03 14.05 3.02
CA TYR A 160 8.63 13.19 4.03
C TYR A 160 10.10 13.57 4.29
N ASN A 161 10.89 13.88 3.27
CA ASN A 161 12.25 14.38 3.46
C ASN A 161 12.27 15.72 4.21
N GLU A 162 11.32 16.62 3.95
CA GLU A 162 11.17 17.86 4.73
C GLU A 162 10.83 17.59 6.19
N TYR A 163 9.89 16.66 6.44
CA TYR A 163 9.58 16.21 7.79
C TYR A 163 10.82 15.65 8.49
N LEU A 164 11.57 14.76 7.84
CA LEU A 164 12.79 14.18 8.41
C LEU A 164 13.83 15.24 8.75
N ARG A 165 14.06 16.21 7.87
CA ARG A 165 14.97 17.34 8.16
C ARG A 165 14.50 18.16 9.36
N SER A 166 13.19 18.38 9.51
CA SER A 166 12.63 19.06 10.68
C SER A 166 12.84 18.28 11.98
N ARG A 167 13.04 16.97 11.88
CA ARG A 167 13.32 16.06 13.01
C ARG A 167 14.81 15.89 13.29
N GLY A 168 15.68 16.56 12.51
CA GLY A 168 17.12 16.54 12.69
C GLY A 168 17.88 15.51 11.84
N TYR A 169 17.20 14.80 10.94
CA TYR A 169 17.86 13.91 9.97
C TYR A 169 18.41 14.75 8.81
N SER A 170 19.73 14.77 8.67
CA SER A 170 20.43 15.60 7.69
C SER A 170 20.69 14.85 6.38
N GLY A 171 21.10 15.58 5.35
CA GLY A 171 21.51 15.03 4.06
C GLY A 171 20.59 15.42 2.90
N THR A 172 20.98 15.00 1.70
CA THR A 172 20.23 15.29 0.48
C THR A 172 19.01 14.42 0.35
N ASN A 173 19.07 13.18 0.84
CA ASN A 173 17.95 12.24 0.81
C ASN A 173 17.79 11.47 2.13
N PRO A 174 17.27 12.12 3.19
CA PRO A 174 17.05 11.44 4.49
C PRO A 174 16.18 10.19 4.40
N TRP A 175 15.26 10.12 3.46
CA TRP A 175 14.48 8.91 3.18
C TRP A 175 15.37 7.70 2.89
N ALA A 176 16.38 7.85 2.03
CA ALA A 176 17.30 6.77 1.69
C ALA A 176 18.34 6.52 2.79
N ASP A 177 18.87 7.60 3.39
CA ASP A 177 20.02 7.54 4.30
C ASP A 177 19.64 7.09 5.73
N TYR A 178 18.37 7.26 6.10
CA TYR A 178 17.88 6.90 7.44
C TYR A 178 16.72 5.92 7.40
N ALA A 179 15.59 6.25 6.76
CA ALA A 179 14.39 5.41 6.82
C ALA A 179 14.55 4.08 6.09
N ASN A 180 15.38 4.04 5.03
CA ASN A 180 15.66 2.86 4.23
C ASN A 180 17.13 2.41 4.28
N ALA A 181 17.86 2.79 5.32
CA ALA A 181 19.19 2.29 5.65
C ALA A 181 19.16 1.55 6.99
N GLY A 182 19.95 0.47 7.08
CA GLY A 182 20.13 -0.27 8.33
C GLY A 182 21.31 0.28 9.12
N THR A 183 21.27 0.18 10.44
CA THR A 183 22.40 0.53 11.31
C THR A 183 22.85 -0.64 12.17
N ASP A 184 24.15 -0.73 12.41
CA ASP A 184 24.72 -1.69 13.33
C ASP A 184 25.95 -1.03 13.96
N ALA A 185 25.86 -0.73 15.25
CA ALA A 185 26.79 0.14 15.96
C ALA A 185 26.92 1.50 15.23
N ASP A 186 28.08 1.79 14.63
CA ASP A 186 28.34 3.05 13.92
C ASP A 186 28.36 2.88 12.39
N GLU A 187 28.00 1.69 11.87
CA GLU A 187 28.01 1.41 10.43
C GLU A 187 26.61 1.53 9.83
N ILE A 188 26.49 2.37 8.82
CA ILE A 188 25.26 2.51 8.03
C ILE A 188 25.34 1.61 6.81
N ALA A 189 24.34 0.77 6.62
CA ALA A 189 24.25 -0.19 5.51
C ALA A 189 23.00 0.02 4.70
N SER A 190 23.12 -0.08 3.37
CA SER A 190 21.99 0.07 2.45
C SER A 190 20.89 -0.96 2.72
N GLY A 191 19.66 -0.52 2.92
CA GLY A 191 18.48 -1.38 3.06
C GLY A 191 18.09 -2.10 1.76
N TRP A 192 18.60 -1.66 0.62
CA TRP A 192 18.40 -2.31 -0.68
C TRP A 192 19.07 -3.68 -0.82
N MET A 193 19.91 -4.04 0.14
CA MET A 193 20.61 -5.33 0.17
C MET A 193 19.91 -6.25 1.18
N LEU A 194 19.31 -7.36 0.73
CA LEU A 194 18.60 -8.32 1.59
C LEU A 194 19.46 -8.83 2.76
N ALA A 195 20.78 -8.88 2.58
CA ALA A 195 21.71 -9.25 3.65
C ALA A 195 21.63 -8.33 4.88
N ASN A 196 21.22 -7.07 4.67
CA ASN A 196 21.11 -6.04 5.71
C ASN A 196 19.72 -5.99 6.36
N SER A 197 18.74 -6.74 5.88
CA SER A 197 17.35 -6.68 6.37
C SER A 197 17.16 -7.06 7.83
N ALA A 198 18.16 -7.71 8.44
CA ALA A 198 18.15 -8.02 9.89
C ALA A 198 18.57 -6.84 10.78
N LYS A 199 19.17 -5.80 10.21
CA LYS A 199 19.57 -4.60 10.94
C LYS A 199 18.34 -3.71 11.20
N PRO A 200 18.27 -3.00 12.34
CA PRO A 200 17.24 -1.99 12.54
C PRO A 200 17.43 -0.85 11.53
N ALA A 201 16.33 -0.26 11.06
CA ALA A 201 16.42 0.97 10.29
C ALA A 201 17.09 2.08 11.12
N ASN A 202 17.86 2.92 10.44
CA ASN A 202 18.65 4.01 11.06
C ASN A 202 17.77 5.23 11.41
N ILE A 203 16.56 4.97 11.90
CA ILE A 203 15.57 5.97 12.21
C ILE A 203 14.79 5.57 13.47
N ARG A 204 14.32 6.55 14.22
CA ARG A 204 13.39 6.27 15.32
C ARG A 204 12.06 5.79 14.75
N GLU A 205 11.41 4.86 15.46
CA GLU A 205 10.14 4.27 15.04
C GLU A 205 9.10 5.35 14.71
N GLU A 206 8.92 6.29 15.61
CA GLU A 206 7.94 7.35 15.46
C GLU A 206 8.18 8.29 14.28
N ASP A 207 9.40 8.34 13.76
CA ASP A 207 9.76 9.18 12.61
C ASP A 207 9.72 8.43 11.27
N SER A 208 9.55 7.09 11.30
CA SER A 208 9.45 6.30 10.07
C SER A 208 8.16 6.60 9.28
N GLU A 209 8.14 6.22 8.01
CA GLU A 209 7.08 6.58 7.04
C GLU A 209 5.66 6.21 7.51
N THR A 210 5.47 4.97 7.97
CA THR A 210 4.14 4.46 8.33
C THR A 210 3.52 5.24 9.50
N PRO A 211 4.21 5.47 10.63
CA PRO A 211 3.73 6.33 11.71
C PRO A 211 3.49 7.79 11.29
N TRP A 212 4.35 8.33 10.42
CA TRP A 212 4.18 9.68 9.91
C TRP A 212 2.90 9.82 9.09
N LEU A 213 2.66 8.94 8.11
CA LEU A 213 1.44 8.94 7.30
C LEU A 213 0.19 8.73 8.16
N THR A 214 0.26 7.89 9.20
CA THR A 214 -0.85 7.69 10.13
C THR A 214 -1.21 8.97 10.89
N ARG A 215 -0.20 9.71 11.37
CA ARG A 215 -0.43 11.01 12.01
C ARG A 215 -1.04 12.03 11.05
N GLU A 216 -0.60 12.03 9.81
CA GLU A 216 -1.18 12.89 8.78
C GLU A 216 -2.64 12.51 8.46
N ALA A 217 -2.96 11.22 8.44
CA ALA A 217 -4.33 10.74 8.28
C ALA A 217 -5.23 11.16 9.45
N ILE A 218 -4.76 11.03 10.67
CA ILE A 218 -5.47 11.49 11.87
C ILE A 218 -5.68 13.02 11.80
N ARG A 219 -4.64 13.78 11.46
CA ARG A 219 -4.74 15.24 11.31
C ARG A 219 -5.75 15.64 10.22
N PHE A 220 -5.78 14.92 9.12
CA PHE A 220 -6.78 15.12 8.07
C PHE A 220 -8.18 14.85 8.58
N ILE A 221 -8.41 13.70 9.24
CA ILE A 221 -9.72 13.31 9.76
C ILE A 221 -10.26 14.34 10.75
N ASP A 222 -9.40 14.94 11.58
CA ASP A 222 -9.79 15.99 12.53
C ASP A 222 -10.27 17.27 11.85
N GLN A 223 -9.74 17.58 10.67
CA GLN A 223 -10.04 18.83 9.95
C GLN A 223 -11.08 18.64 8.84
N ALA A 224 -11.31 17.41 8.41
CA ALA A 224 -12.19 17.10 7.28
C ALA A 224 -13.65 17.35 7.62
N THR A 225 -14.38 17.94 6.66
CA THR A 225 -15.83 18.10 6.68
C THR A 225 -16.47 17.02 5.82
N ASP A 226 -17.48 16.34 6.36
CA ASP A 226 -18.23 15.30 5.65
C ASP A 226 -19.03 15.87 4.46
N PRO A 227 -19.22 15.09 3.37
CA PRO A 227 -18.65 13.76 3.12
C PRO A 227 -17.27 13.82 2.49
N TRP A 228 -16.40 12.87 2.86
CA TRP A 228 -15.06 12.74 2.31
C TRP A 228 -14.71 11.29 1.94
N CYS A 229 -13.84 11.15 0.93
CA CYS A 229 -13.10 9.94 0.65
C CYS A 229 -11.61 10.23 0.81
N THR A 230 -10.93 9.48 1.68
CA THR A 230 -9.49 9.59 1.85
C THR A 230 -8.83 8.30 1.45
N HIS A 231 -7.96 8.38 0.45
CA HIS A 231 -7.07 7.29 0.09
C HIS A 231 -5.79 7.39 0.93
N LEU A 232 -5.71 6.56 1.98
CA LEU A 232 -4.50 6.39 2.79
C LEU A 232 -3.69 5.23 2.22
N SER A 233 -2.59 5.55 1.57
CA SER A 233 -1.79 4.59 0.84
C SER A 233 -0.38 4.51 1.40
N TYR A 234 -0.15 3.49 2.22
CA TYR A 234 1.15 3.20 2.80
C TYR A 234 2.10 2.57 1.79
N ILE A 235 3.37 2.95 1.86
CA ILE A 235 4.44 2.32 1.08
C ILE A 235 4.81 0.96 1.66
N LYS A 236 4.75 0.80 2.99
CA LYS A 236 5.10 -0.46 3.63
C LYS A 236 3.93 -1.45 3.60
N PRO A 237 4.26 -2.77 3.46
CA PRO A 237 5.58 -3.42 3.64
C PRO A 237 6.47 -3.54 2.38
N HIS A 238 6.26 -2.76 1.32
CA HIS A 238 7.12 -2.73 0.13
C HIS A 238 8.61 -2.62 0.50
N TRP A 239 9.47 -3.29 -0.26
CA TRP A 239 10.92 -3.16 -0.09
C TRP A 239 11.41 -1.68 -0.23
N PRO A 240 12.54 -1.32 0.37
CA PRO A 240 13.52 -2.14 1.10
C PRO A 240 12.95 -2.79 2.36
N TYR A 241 13.28 -4.08 2.57
CA TYR A 241 12.88 -4.79 3.79
C TYR A 241 13.80 -4.38 4.93
N ILE A 242 13.56 -3.21 5.44
CA ILE A 242 14.24 -2.66 6.60
C ILE A 242 13.20 -2.02 7.51
N VAL A 243 13.27 -2.26 8.80
CA VAL A 243 12.25 -1.83 9.75
C VAL A 243 12.92 -1.31 11.01
N PRO A 244 12.39 -0.25 11.65
CA PRO A 244 13.00 0.29 12.87
C PRO A 244 12.90 -0.65 14.06
N ALA A 245 13.72 -0.39 15.07
CA ALA A 245 13.56 -1.00 16.38
C ALA A 245 12.22 -0.55 17.01
N PRO A 246 11.47 -1.43 17.73
CA PRO A 246 11.83 -2.81 18.08
C PRO A 246 11.44 -3.86 17.03
N TYR A 247 10.73 -3.51 15.98
CA TYR A 247 10.11 -4.43 15.03
C TYR A 247 11.11 -5.33 14.29
N HIS A 248 12.34 -4.85 14.04
CA HIS A 248 13.40 -5.63 13.38
C HIS A 248 13.77 -6.93 14.11
N ALA A 249 13.56 -7.00 15.43
CA ALA A 249 13.93 -8.12 16.28
C ALA A 249 12.74 -8.96 16.75
N MET A 250 11.49 -8.64 16.35
CA MET A 250 10.29 -9.33 16.84
C MET A 250 10.17 -10.76 16.34
N TYR A 251 10.71 -11.07 15.17
CA TYR A 251 10.55 -12.38 14.55
C TYR A 251 11.90 -13.06 14.38
N GLY A 252 12.00 -14.32 14.86
CA GLY A 252 13.18 -15.17 14.71
C GLY A 252 13.12 -16.05 13.46
N PRO A 253 14.21 -16.79 13.14
CA PRO A 253 14.26 -17.70 12.00
C PRO A 253 13.14 -18.76 12.00
N ASN A 254 12.73 -19.24 13.18
CA ASN A 254 11.68 -20.24 13.33
C ASN A 254 10.26 -19.72 13.04
N HIS A 255 10.10 -18.41 12.90
CA HIS A 255 8.82 -17.77 12.53
C HIS A 255 8.65 -17.60 11.03
N VAL A 256 9.70 -17.85 10.24
CA VAL A 256 9.66 -17.69 8.78
C VAL A 256 9.06 -18.94 8.15
N PRO A 257 7.93 -18.83 7.41
CA PRO A 257 7.36 -19.96 6.70
C PRO A 257 8.33 -20.51 5.64
N ALA A 258 8.29 -21.83 5.45
CA ALA A 258 9.01 -22.44 4.34
C ALA A 258 8.51 -21.88 3.00
N PRO A 259 9.36 -21.64 2.01
CA PRO A 259 8.92 -21.18 0.71
C PRO A 259 8.15 -22.30 -0.02
N ARG A 260 7.10 -21.93 -0.74
CA ARG A 260 6.37 -22.82 -1.63
C ARG A 260 7.07 -22.85 -2.98
N ARG A 261 8.05 -23.76 -3.14
CA ARG A 261 8.83 -23.92 -4.35
C ARG A 261 9.20 -25.38 -4.56
N HIS A 262 9.20 -25.85 -5.80
CA HIS A 262 9.53 -27.22 -6.19
C HIS A 262 10.58 -27.21 -7.28
N ASP A 263 11.49 -28.20 -7.26
CA ASP A 263 12.57 -28.30 -8.26
C ASP A 263 12.04 -28.48 -9.69
N ILE A 264 10.88 -29.11 -9.84
CA ILE A 264 10.22 -29.29 -11.13
C ILE A 264 9.90 -27.94 -11.84
N GLU A 265 9.72 -26.86 -11.09
CA GLU A 265 9.49 -25.51 -11.66
C GLU A 265 10.72 -24.98 -12.40
N ARG A 266 11.92 -25.53 -12.09
CA ARG A 266 13.20 -25.21 -12.73
C ARG A 266 13.55 -26.16 -13.88
N ASP A 267 12.79 -27.24 -14.03
CA ASP A 267 13.00 -28.23 -15.10
C ASP A 267 12.25 -27.76 -16.35
N ASN A 268 13.00 -27.22 -17.30
CA ASN A 268 12.48 -26.68 -18.57
C ASN A 268 11.34 -25.64 -18.40
N PRO A 269 11.55 -24.56 -17.62
CA PRO A 269 10.53 -23.56 -17.39
C PRO A 269 10.17 -22.80 -18.67
N HIS A 270 8.99 -22.21 -18.70
CA HIS A 270 8.64 -21.22 -19.72
C HIS A 270 9.74 -20.14 -19.80
N PRO A 271 10.21 -19.69 -20.99
CA PRO A 271 11.35 -18.78 -21.12
C PRO A 271 11.23 -17.49 -20.28
N VAL A 272 10.04 -16.90 -20.20
CA VAL A 272 9.81 -15.70 -19.37
C VAL A 272 9.99 -16.05 -17.89
N TYR A 273 9.40 -17.13 -17.41
CA TYR A 273 9.51 -17.55 -16.01
C TYR A 273 10.95 -17.90 -15.65
N GLY A 274 11.66 -18.62 -16.52
CA GLY A 274 13.08 -18.94 -16.35
C GLY A 274 13.95 -17.68 -16.21
N ALA A 275 13.73 -16.69 -17.08
CA ALA A 275 14.45 -15.42 -17.02
C ALA A 275 14.18 -14.66 -15.70
N TYR A 276 12.95 -14.71 -15.20
CA TYR A 276 12.64 -14.12 -13.88
C TYR A 276 13.32 -14.86 -12.72
N MET A 277 13.40 -16.19 -12.75
CA MET A 277 14.13 -16.97 -11.74
C MET A 277 15.64 -16.68 -11.73
N GLU A 278 16.20 -16.26 -12.87
CA GLU A 278 17.63 -15.95 -13.00
C GLU A 278 17.97 -14.49 -12.69
N ASN A 279 16.98 -13.61 -12.54
CA ASN A 279 17.24 -12.22 -12.23
C ASN A 279 17.89 -12.05 -10.84
N ARG A 280 18.57 -10.91 -10.63
CA ARG A 280 19.33 -10.64 -9.42
C ARG A 280 18.48 -10.70 -8.14
N ILE A 281 17.22 -10.30 -8.22
CA ILE A 281 16.32 -10.25 -7.06
C ILE A 281 15.91 -11.66 -6.67
N ALA A 282 15.41 -12.46 -7.63
CA ALA A 282 15.07 -13.86 -7.42
C ALA A 282 16.28 -14.65 -6.89
N ALA A 283 17.46 -14.46 -7.49
CA ALA A 283 18.70 -15.10 -7.04
C ALA A 283 19.07 -14.76 -5.58
N ALA A 284 18.72 -13.56 -5.10
CA ALA A 284 18.91 -13.19 -3.71
C ALA A 284 17.93 -13.93 -2.78
N PHE A 285 16.65 -14.05 -3.16
CA PHE A 285 15.63 -14.80 -2.41
C PHE A 285 15.81 -16.32 -2.44
N GLN A 286 16.53 -16.85 -3.43
CA GLN A 286 16.90 -18.28 -3.49
C GLN A 286 17.92 -18.68 -2.42
N LYS A 287 18.62 -17.71 -1.84
CA LYS A 287 19.56 -17.93 -0.72
C LYS A 287 18.77 -17.89 0.60
N ASP A 288 18.61 -19.05 1.23
CA ASP A 288 17.78 -19.20 2.42
C ASP A 288 18.13 -18.22 3.54
N GLU A 289 19.41 -17.93 3.79
CA GLU A 289 19.83 -16.95 4.80
C GLU A 289 19.34 -15.53 4.48
N ALA A 290 19.50 -15.08 3.23
CA ALA A 290 19.06 -13.75 2.80
C ALA A 290 17.52 -13.65 2.82
N ARG A 291 16.84 -14.69 2.35
CA ARG A 291 15.39 -14.80 2.40
C ARG A 291 14.87 -14.72 3.83
N GLN A 292 15.44 -15.47 4.76
CA GLN A 292 15.00 -15.46 6.16
C GLN A 292 15.15 -14.07 6.79
N LYS A 293 16.22 -13.34 6.49
CA LYS A 293 16.40 -11.96 6.95
C LYS A 293 15.32 -11.04 6.39
N ALA A 294 15.07 -11.12 5.08
CA ALA A 294 14.05 -10.30 4.39
C ALA A 294 12.64 -10.59 4.90
N VAL A 295 12.25 -11.86 5.04
CA VAL A 295 10.91 -12.24 5.50
C VAL A 295 10.66 -11.79 6.96
N ARG A 296 11.65 -11.90 7.85
CA ARG A 296 11.53 -11.39 9.21
C ARG A 296 11.31 -9.88 9.26
N ALA A 297 12.07 -9.14 8.47
CA ALA A 297 11.88 -7.68 8.34
C ALA A 297 10.50 -7.34 7.75
N TYR A 298 10.08 -8.08 6.73
CA TYR A 298 8.74 -7.93 6.14
C TYR A 298 7.62 -8.17 7.17
N MET A 299 7.74 -9.20 8.01
CA MET A 299 6.81 -9.43 9.12
C MET A 299 6.84 -8.27 10.14
N GLY A 300 8.01 -7.73 10.43
CA GLY A 300 8.17 -6.56 11.28
C GLY A 300 7.52 -5.31 10.70
N LEU A 301 7.65 -5.08 9.38
CA LEU A 301 6.98 -3.99 8.67
C LEU A 301 5.44 -4.12 8.73
N ILE A 302 4.92 -5.33 8.54
CA ILE A 302 3.47 -5.59 8.66
C ILE A 302 3.00 -5.35 10.09
N LYS A 303 3.78 -5.78 11.09
CA LYS A 303 3.43 -5.53 12.50
C LYS A 303 3.39 -4.03 12.82
N GLN A 304 4.33 -3.25 12.29
CA GLN A 304 4.29 -1.80 12.42
C GLN A 304 3.04 -1.21 11.72
N CYS A 305 2.69 -1.67 10.53
CA CYS A 305 1.46 -1.27 9.85
C CYS A 305 0.22 -1.59 10.69
N ASP A 306 0.17 -2.77 11.31
CA ASP A 306 -0.91 -3.18 12.20
C ASP A 306 -1.06 -2.25 13.41
N ASP A 307 0.05 -1.93 14.07
CA ASP A 307 0.03 -1.03 15.24
C ASP A 307 -0.40 0.40 14.86
N GLN A 308 -0.03 0.86 13.69
CA GLN A 308 -0.48 2.17 13.21
C GLN A 308 -1.95 2.16 12.77
N LEU A 309 -2.42 1.05 12.18
CA LEU A 309 -3.85 0.85 11.94
C LEU A 309 -4.65 0.92 13.25
N GLY A 310 -4.14 0.31 14.32
CA GLY A 310 -4.75 0.38 15.65
C GLY A 310 -4.96 1.82 16.13
N LYS A 311 -3.93 2.66 16.04
CA LYS A 311 -4.02 4.08 16.40
C LYS A 311 -5.09 4.84 15.60
N LEU A 312 -5.19 4.54 14.30
CA LEU A 312 -6.19 5.14 13.43
C LEU A 312 -7.61 4.70 13.79
N LEU A 313 -7.82 3.41 14.04
CA LEU A 313 -9.11 2.87 14.46
C LEU A 313 -9.54 3.43 15.82
N ASP A 314 -8.63 3.50 16.79
CA ASP A 314 -8.89 4.07 18.10
C ASP A 314 -9.30 5.55 18.01
N HIS A 315 -8.67 6.30 17.11
CA HIS A 315 -9.03 7.69 16.85
C HIS A 315 -10.42 7.83 16.23
N LEU A 316 -10.77 6.99 15.24
CA LEU A 316 -12.11 6.99 14.64
C LEU A 316 -13.19 6.65 15.66
N GLU A 317 -12.93 5.72 16.58
CA GLU A 317 -13.86 5.37 17.65
C GLU A 317 -13.99 6.51 18.67
N ALA A 318 -12.86 7.04 19.15
CA ALA A 318 -12.85 8.12 20.15
C ALA A 318 -13.55 9.38 19.66
N THR A 319 -13.54 9.64 18.35
CA THR A 319 -14.21 10.80 17.72
C THR A 319 -15.63 10.48 17.22
N GLY A 320 -16.11 9.25 17.39
CA GLY A 320 -17.42 8.81 16.90
C GLY A 320 -17.52 8.68 15.37
N ARG A 321 -16.41 8.85 14.65
CA ARG A 321 -16.41 8.79 13.19
C ARG A 321 -16.47 7.37 12.62
N MET A 322 -16.19 6.35 13.44
CA MET A 322 -16.34 4.94 13.07
C MET A 322 -17.77 4.63 12.59
N GLU A 323 -18.79 5.24 13.19
CA GLU A 323 -20.20 5.01 12.87
C GLU A 323 -20.65 5.58 11.51
N SER A 324 -19.83 6.41 10.89
CA SER A 324 -20.14 7.07 9.61
C SER A 324 -19.09 6.85 8.53
N THR A 325 -18.07 6.04 8.79
CA THR A 325 -16.95 5.82 7.87
C THR A 325 -16.88 4.35 7.42
N MET A 326 -17.05 4.13 6.12
CA MET A 326 -16.70 2.85 5.50
C MET A 326 -15.19 2.72 5.47
N ILE A 327 -14.66 1.55 5.83
CA ILE A 327 -13.23 1.24 5.75
C ILE A 327 -13.03 0.12 4.76
N VAL A 328 -12.20 0.37 3.74
CA VAL A 328 -11.73 -0.65 2.82
C VAL A 328 -10.22 -0.77 2.97
N LEU A 329 -9.78 -1.98 3.31
CA LEU A 329 -8.39 -2.30 3.58
C LEU A 329 -7.92 -3.35 2.56
N THR A 330 -6.86 -3.02 1.80
CA THR A 330 -6.36 -3.87 0.72
C THR A 330 -4.87 -3.67 0.47
N SER A 331 -4.36 -4.32 -0.58
CA SER A 331 -3.04 -4.14 -1.16
C SER A 331 -3.15 -3.96 -2.67
N ASP A 332 -2.17 -3.33 -3.29
CA ASP A 332 -2.08 -3.24 -4.74
C ASP A 332 -1.62 -4.55 -5.40
N HIS A 333 -0.76 -5.32 -4.77
CA HIS A 333 -0.30 -6.66 -5.14
C HIS A 333 0.39 -7.32 -3.94
N GLY A 334 0.77 -8.58 -4.08
CA GLY A 334 1.54 -9.29 -3.06
C GLY A 334 3.04 -9.30 -3.33
N ASP A 335 3.72 -10.35 -2.83
CA ASP A 335 5.16 -10.56 -2.90
C ASP A 335 5.48 -12.06 -2.94
N TYR A 336 6.42 -12.49 -3.73
CA TYR A 336 6.85 -13.88 -3.77
C TYR A 336 7.58 -14.32 -2.50
N LEU A 337 8.41 -13.48 -1.92
CA LEU A 337 9.22 -13.80 -0.72
C LEU A 337 9.98 -15.15 -0.82
N GLY A 338 10.36 -15.54 -2.02
CA GLY A 338 11.05 -16.79 -2.31
C GLY A 338 10.17 -17.94 -2.77
N ASP A 339 8.85 -17.79 -2.78
CA ASP A 339 7.93 -18.76 -3.39
C ASP A 339 8.20 -18.85 -4.89
N HIS A 340 7.99 -20.01 -5.49
CA HIS A 340 8.21 -20.25 -6.92
C HIS A 340 9.60 -19.86 -7.44
N TRP A 341 10.62 -19.89 -6.56
CA TRP A 341 12.01 -19.45 -6.84
C TRP A 341 12.14 -17.98 -7.22
N LEU A 342 11.12 -17.15 -6.89
CA LEU A 342 11.02 -15.74 -7.24
C LEU A 342 11.15 -14.84 -6.00
N GLY A 343 11.41 -13.57 -6.22
CA GLY A 343 11.36 -12.50 -5.23
C GLY A 343 10.56 -11.33 -5.76
N GLU A 344 10.05 -10.50 -4.87
CA GLU A 344 9.17 -9.38 -5.20
C GLU A 344 7.90 -9.84 -5.96
N LYS A 345 7.68 -9.37 -7.17
CA LYS A 345 6.42 -9.46 -7.93
C LYS A 345 6.66 -9.75 -9.41
N ASP A 346 5.81 -9.27 -10.28
CA ASP A 346 5.90 -9.23 -11.76
C ASP A 346 5.25 -10.40 -12.51
N LEU A 347 5.04 -11.57 -11.89
CA LEU A 347 4.34 -12.68 -12.52
C LEU A 347 3.01 -12.99 -11.78
N PHE A 348 2.17 -13.85 -12.38
CA PHE A 348 0.76 -14.03 -12.04
C PHE A 348 0.46 -15.22 -11.11
N HIS A 349 1.39 -15.61 -10.23
CA HIS A 349 1.09 -16.59 -9.18
C HIS A 349 0.37 -15.92 -8.01
N GLU A 350 -0.40 -16.70 -7.24
CA GLU A 350 -1.18 -16.18 -6.11
C GLU A 350 -0.39 -15.30 -5.13
N PRO A 351 0.87 -15.62 -4.75
CA PRO A 351 1.63 -14.76 -3.86
C PRO A 351 1.78 -13.31 -4.35
N SER A 352 1.69 -13.08 -5.66
CA SER A 352 1.84 -11.77 -6.29
C SER A 352 0.51 -11.07 -6.61
N VAL A 353 -0.50 -11.82 -7.09
CA VAL A 353 -1.74 -11.21 -7.60
C VAL A 353 -2.93 -11.34 -6.65
N LYS A 354 -2.91 -12.29 -5.72
CA LYS A 354 -3.93 -12.41 -4.69
C LYS A 354 -3.65 -11.42 -3.56
N ILE A 355 -4.63 -10.60 -3.24
CA ILE A 355 -4.48 -9.49 -2.29
C ILE A 355 -5.42 -9.66 -1.09
N PRO A 356 -5.07 -9.13 0.09
CA PRO A 356 -6.04 -9.00 1.16
C PRO A 356 -7.12 -8.00 0.75
N LEU A 357 -8.36 -8.30 1.12
CA LEU A 357 -9.47 -7.35 1.00
C LEU A 357 -10.39 -7.52 2.21
N ILE A 358 -10.54 -6.47 3.00
CA ILE A 358 -11.42 -6.40 4.16
C ILE A 358 -12.26 -5.15 4.02
N VAL A 359 -13.58 -5.29 4.15
CA VAL A 359 -14.53 -4.18 4.02
C VAL A 359 -15.36 -4.08 5.29
N TYR A 360 -15.28 -2.95 5.97
CA TYR A 360 -16.19 -2.56 7.04
C TYR A 360 -17.16 -1.51 6.52
N ASP A 361 -18.44 -1.84 6.54
CA ASP A 361 -19.52 -0.90 6.24
C ASP A 361 -20.26 -0.57 7.56
N PRO A 362 -20.36 0.72 7.95
CA PRO A 362 -21.03 1.10 9.18
C PRO A 362 -22.56 0.98 9.11
N ARG A 363 -23.14 0.83 7.91
CA ARG A 363 -24.59 0.77 7.71
C ARG A 363 -25.21 -0.46 8.37
N PRO A 364 -26.44 -0.38 8.93
CA PRO A 364 -27.13 -1.51 9.55
C PRO A 364 -27.42 -2.67 8.58
N ASP A 365 -27.52 -2.39 7.29
CA ASP A 365 -27.74 -3.42 6.25
C ASP A 365 -26.57 -4.39 6.13
N ALA A 366 -25.38 -4.00 6.64
CA ALA A 366 -24.19 -4.85 6.68
C ALA A 366 -24.05 -5.63 8.01
N ASP A 367 -24.93 -5.46 9.00
CA ASP A 367 -24.78 -6.07 10.32
C ASP A 367 -24.76 -7.60 10.26
N ASP A 368 -25.56 -8.21 9.40
CA ASP A 368 -25.62 -9.68 9.24
C ASP A 368 -24.35 -10.28 8.60
N THR A 369 -23.46 -9.45 8.05
CA THR A 369 -22.24 -9.91 7.39
C THR A 369 -20.98 -9.71 8.24
N ARG A 370 -21.09 -9.10 9.42
CA ARG A 370 -19.95 -8.77 10.28
C ARG A 370 -19.23 -10.02 10.77
N GLY A 371 -17.91 -9.98 10.70
CA GLY A 371 -17.03 -11.07 11.10
C GLY A 371 -17.05 -12.28 10.17
N GLN A 372 -17.75 -12.18 9.04
CA GLN A 372 -17.80 -13.27 8.07
C GLN A 372 -16.63 -13.25 7.10
N THR A 373 -16.35 -14.42 6.52
CA THR A 373 -15.49 -14.55 5.35
C THR A 373 -16.32 -14.83 4.13
N CYS A 374 -16.00 -14.18 3.01
CA CYS A 374 -16.63 -14.39 1.71
C CYS A 374 -15.61 -15.01 0.76
N ASP A 375 -15.96 -16.13 0.12
CA ASP A 375 -15.12 -16.85 -0.83
C ASP A 375 -15.48 -16.56 -2.30
N ALA A 376 -16.38 -15.63 -2.55
CA ALA A 376 -16.65 -15.13 -3.89
C ALA A 376 -15.39 -14.55 -4.52
N LEU A 377 -15.26 -14.73 -5.83
CA LEU A 377 -14.20 -14.09 -6.61
C LEU A 377 -14.48 -12.60 -6.70
N VAL A 378 -13.51 -11.81 -6.29
CA VAL A 378 -13.55 -10.33 -6.31
C VAL A 378 -12.29 -9.83 -7.01
N GLU A 379 -12.45 -8.80 -7.79
CA GLU A 379 -11.36 -8.13 -8.49
C GLU A 379 -11.14 -6.71 -7.93
N SER A 380 -9.92 -6.22 -8.04
CA SER A 380 -9.59 -4.87 -7.55
C SER A 380 -10.43 -3.75 -8.20
N ILE A 381 -10.93 -3.98 -9.41
CA ILE A 381 -11.80 -3.04 -10.14
C ILE A 381 -13.19 -2.91 -9.48
N ASP A 382 -13.64 -3.90 -8.73
CA ASP A 382 -14.95 -3.87 -8.04
C ASP A 382 -14.96 -2.82 -6.92
N VAL A 383 -13.80 -2.48 -6.36
CA VAL A 383 -13.67 -1.48 -5.27
C VAL A 383 -14.16 -0.11 -5.74
N ALA A 384 -13.79 0.32 -6.94
CA ALA A 384 -14.23 1.61 -7.48
C ALA A 384 -15.75 1.63 -7.70
N ALA A 385 -16.31 0.54 -8.22
CA ALA A 385 -17.76 0.40 -8.42
C ALA A 385 -18.50 0.46 -7.06
N THR A 386 -18.01 -0.26 -6.06
CA THR A 386 -18.60 -0.29 -4.71
C THR A 386 -18.64 1.09 -4.06
N PHE A 387 -17.64 1.95 -4.31
CA PHE A 387 -17.61 3.29 -3.71
C PHE A 387 -18.62 4.27 -4.34
N VAL A 388 -19.07 4.02 -5.56
CA VAL A 388 -20.00 4.92 -6.26
C VAL A 388 -21.47 4.46 -6.16
N GLU A 389 -21.73 3.27 -5.61
CA GLU A 389 -23.05 2.74 -5.26
C GLU A 389 -23.50 3.19 -3.86
#